data_55b7377f3b2a8a4190d9cd77c735d532
#
_entry.id   55b7377f3b2a8a4190d9cd77c735d532
#
_cell.length_a   1.000
_cell.length_b   1.000
_cell.length_c   1.000
_cell.angle_alpha   90.00
_cell.angle_beta   90.00
_cell.angle_gamma   90.00
#
_symmetry.space_group_name_H-M   'P 1'
#
loop_
_entity.id
_entity.type
_entity.pdbx_description
1 polymer ?
#
loop_
_entity_poly.entity_id
_entity_poly.type
_entity_poly.pdbx_seq_one_letter_code
_entity_poly.pdbx_strand_id
1 'polypeptide(L)'
;TVIVESAAKLFEPGGWTYGRHGTATHEALKLGMLELEGAKHCALVASGLLACTVPFLAVAEAGKHVLVGDNVYGPTRRFCERMLKRLGCEVEYFDPLIGSAIATLIRPNTRLIFVESPGSMTFEVADVLAIAAAAKAAGVATALDNTWSGGVFLKPLALGFDLSIQANTKYVSGGADVINGAIMTDREDLFTQIKETITDL
;
A
#
# COMPACT_ATOMS: atom_id res chain seq x y z
N THR A 1 -2.88 -27.33 -1.63
CA THR A 1 -3.94 -27.79 -2.57
C THR A 1 -5.29 -27.64 -1.90
N VAL A 2 -6.21 -26.96 -2.54
CA VAL A 2 -7.60 -26.87 -2.08
C VAL A 2 -8.34 -28.10 -2.61
N ILE A 3 -9.04 -28.80 -1.73
CA ILE A 3 -9.88 -29.94 -2.09
C ILE A 3 -11.32 -29.45 -2.11
N VAL A 4 -11.99 -29.61 -3.23
CA VAL A 4 -13.40 -29.24 -3.41
C VAL A 4 -14.26 -30.50 -3.53
N GLU A 5 -15.50 -30.44 -3.03
CA GLU A 5 -16.43 -31.59 -3.02
C GLU A 5 -16.86 -32.05 -4.42
N SER A 6 -16.88 -31.13 -5.40
CA SER A 6 -17.25 -31.42 -6.78
C SER A 6 -16.65 -30.41 -7.75
N ALA A 7 -16.61 -30.73 -9.05
CA ALA A 7 -16.15 -29.80 -10.09
C ALA A 7 -17.03 -28.54 -10.18
N ALA A 8 -18.30 -28.59 -9.84
CA ALA A 8 -19.19 -27.43 -9.82
C ALA A 8 -18.74 -26.40 -8.76
N LYS A 9 -18.22 -26.85 -7.62
CA LYS A 9 -17.72 -26.00 -6.55
C LYS A 9 -16.53 -25.14 -6.97
N LEU A 10 -15.78 -25.51 -7.99
CA LEU A 10 -14.67 -24.69 -8.53
C LEU A 10 -15.14 -23.36 -9.12
N PHE A 11 -16.39 -23.29 -9.53
CA PHE A 11 -16.95 -22.13 -10.24
C PHE A 11 -17.93 -21.32 -9.36
N GLU A 12 -18.14 -21.75 -8.10
CA GLU A 12 -18.99 -21.01 -7.17
C GLU A 12 -18.29 -19.71 -6.70
N PRO A 13 -18.97 -18.55 -6.78
CA PRO A 13 -18.43 -17.30 -6.26
C PRO A 13 -18.13 -17.39 -4.75
N GLY A 14 -16.99 -16.86 -4.31
CA GLY A 14 -16.59 -16.79 -2.89
C GLY A 14 -15.98 -18.07 -2.34
N GLY A 15 -15.83 -19.15 -3.12
CA GLY A 15 -15.15 -20.37 -2.72
C GLY A 15 -13.63 -20.27 -2.77
N TRP A 16 -12.93 -20.96 -1.86
CA TRP A 16 -11.47 -21.14 -1.97
C TRP A 16 -11.18 -22.29 -2.91
N THR A 17 -10.85 -21.98 -4.15
CA THR A 17 -10.64 -22.96 -5.20
C THR A 17 -9.16 -23.15 -5.56
N TYR A 18 -8.36 -22.12 -5.33
CA TYR A 18 -6.94 -22.14 -5.63
C TYR A 18 -6.15 -21.32 -4.59
N GLY A 19 -5.10 -21.90 -4.01
CA GLY A 19 -4.34 -21.31 -2.91
C GLY A 19 -3.75 -19.93 -3.22
N ARG A 20 -3.43 -19.63 -4.48
CA ARG A 20 -2.95 -18.31 -4.90
C ARG A 20 -4.02 -17.21 -4.70
N HIS A 21 -5.29 -17.58 -4.81
CA HIS A 21 -6.42 -16.65 -4.59
C HIS A 21 -6.79 -16.49 -3.11
N GLY A 22 -6.18 -17.28 -2.24
CA GLY A 22 -6.40 -17.24 -0.80
C GLY A 22 -6.86 -18.56 -0.22
N THR A 23 -6.91 -18.62 1.09
CA THR A 23 -7.39 -19.74 1.91
C THR A 23 -8.10 -19.17 3.14
N ALA A 24 -8.73 -20.02 3.96
CA ALA A 24 -9.35 -19.61 5.21
C ALA A 24 -8.39 -18.85 6.14
N THR A 25 -7.11 -19.25 6.17
CA THR A 25 -6.07 -18.57 6.97
C THR A 25 -5.80 -17.14 6.45
N HIS A 26 -5.75 -16.95 5.13
CA HIS A 26 -5.61 -15.61 4.55
C HIS A 26 -6.82 -14.74 4.89
N GLU A 27 -8.04 -15.28 4.82
CA GLU A 27 -9.25 -14.53 5.17
C GLU A 27 -9.28 -14.14 6.65
N ALA A 28 -8.87 -15.03 7.55
CA ALA A 28 -8.76 -14.72 8.97
C ALA A 28 -7.77 -13.56 9.22
N LEU A 29 -6.61 -13.57 8.54
CA LEU A 29 -5.64 -12.48 8.64
C LEU A 29 -6.21 -11.17 8.04
N LYS A 30 -6.86 -11.22 6.88
CA LYS A 30 -7.51 -10.04 6.30
C LYS A 30 -8.51 -9.41 7.27
N LEU A 31 -9.40 -10.21 7.88
CA LEU A 31 -10.37 -9.74 8.85
C LEU A 31 -9.68 -9.06 10.05
N GLY A 32 -8.62 -9.66 10.58
CA GLY A 32 -7.83 -9.05 11.64
C GLY A 32 -7.20 -7.72 11.23
N MET A 33 -6.68 -7.62 9.99
CA MET A 33 -6.09 -6.38 9.46
C MET A 33 -7.15 -5.30 9.23
N LEU A 34 -8.35 -5.68 8.75
CA LEU A 34 -9.47 -4.76 8.57
C LEU A 34 -9.91 -4.14 9.91
N GLU A 35 -10.04 -4.97 10.94
CA GLU A 35 -10.37 -4.51 12.29
C GLU A 35 -9.25 -3.63 12.86
N LEU A 36 -8.00 -4.09 12.75
CA LEU A 36 -6.82 -3.38 13.26
C LEU A 36 -6.65 -2.00 12.63
N GLU A 37 -6.84 -1.85 11.33
CA GLU A 37 -6.64 -0.59 10.60
C GLU A 37 -7.93 0.25 10.47
N GLY A 38 -9.10 -0.35 10.74
CA GLY A 38 -10.40 0.29 10.54
C GLY A 38 -10.74 0.45 9.05
N ALA A 39 -10.35 -0.52 8.22
CA ALA A 39 -10.49 -0.47 6.76
C ALA A 39 -11.66 -1.33 6.25
N LYS A 40 -12.10 -1.07 5.01
CA LYS A 40 -13.13 -1.86 4.33
C LYS A 40 -12.56 -3.00 3.48
N HIS A 41 -11.38 -2.79 2.90
CA HIS A 41 -10.74 -3.73 1.98
C HIS A 41 -9.30 -3.99 2.40
N CYS A 42 -8.86 -5.25 2.26
CA CYS A 42 -7.50 -5.67 2.55
C CYS A 42 -7.01 -6.64 1.47
N ALA A 43 -5.86 -6.35 0.87
CA ALA A 43 -5.12 -7.25 0.02
C ALA A 43 -3.85 -7.71 0.73
N LEU A 44 -3.64 -9.04 0.80
CA LEU A 44 -2.40 -9.63 1.33
C LEU A 44 -1.42 -9.89 0.18
N VAL A 45 -0.15 -9.67 0.46
CA VAL A 45 0.96 -9.89 -0.48
C VAL A 45 2.13 -10.60 0.21
N ALA A 46 3.01 -11.17 -0.61
CA ALA A 46 4.09 -12.04 -0.14
C ALA A 46 5.14 -11.34 0.76
N SER A 47 5.21 -10.01 0.75
CA SER A 47 6.17 -9.27 1.59
C SER A 47 5.72 -7.82 1.81
N GLY A 48 6.28 -7.18 2.86
CA GLY A 48 6.10 -5.74 3.08
C GLY A 48 6.61 -4.91 1.90
N LEU A 49 7.72 -5.30 1.28
CA LEU A 49 8.20 -4.60 0.09
C LEU A 49 7.19 -4.65 -1.06
N LEU A 50 6.56 -5.81 -1.28
CA LEU A 50 5.53 -5.93 -2.30
C LEU A 50 4.31 -5.08 -1.94
N ALA A 51 3.95 -4.99 -0.66
CA ALA A 51 2.89 -4.09 -0.20
C ALA A 51 3.20 -2.60 -0.50
N CYS A 52 4.46 -2.18 -0.36
CA CYS A 52 4.90 -0.84 -0.74
C CYS A 52 4.92 -0.61 -2.25
N THR A 53 5.24 -1.63 -3.07
CA THR A 53 5.47 -1.46 -4.50
C THR A 53 4.22 -1.65 -5.36
N VAL A 54 3.26 -2.45 -4.93
CA VAL A 54 1.99 -2.66 -5.64
C VAL A 54 1.20 -1.36 -5.85
N PRO A 55 1.06 -0.43 -4.89
CA PRO A 55 0.40 0.85 -5.14
C PRO A 55 1.02 1.66 -6.28
N PHE A 56 2.34 1.65 -6.40
CA PHE A 56 3.02 2.30 -7.53
C PHE A 56 2.68 1.61 -8.85
N LEU A 57 2.74 0.27 -8.89
CA LEU A 57 2.44 -0.51 -10.10
C LEU A 57 0.98 -0.34 -10.53
N ALA A 58 0.04 -0.23 -9.58
CA ALA A 58 -1.37 -0.01 -9.87
C ALA A 58 -1.64 1.31 -10.60
N VAL A 59 -0.78 2.32 -10.41
CA VAL A 59 -0.90 3.63 -11.08
C VAL A 59 0.19 3.87 -12.14
N ALA A 60 1.10 2.91 -12.33
CA ALA A 60 2.25 3.06 -13.25
C ALA A 60 1.81 3.11 -14.71
N GLU A 61 2.15 4.19 -15.34
CA GLU A 61 1.96 4.43 -16.78
C GLU A 61 3.05 5.39 -17.24
N ALA A 62 3.57 5.21 -18.45
CA ALA A 62 4.59 6.09 -18.98
C ALA A 62 4.14 7.56 -18.99
N GLY A 63 5.00 8.45 -18.50
CA GLY A 63 4.71 9.88 -18.37
C GLY A 63 3.87 10.26 -17.15
N LYS A 64 3.46 9.31 -16.30
CA LYS A 64 2.83 9.63 -15.00
C LYS A 64 3.89 9.93 -13.95
N HIS A 65 3.52 10.82 -13.03
CA HIS A 65 4.38 11.31 -11.96
C HIS A 65 3.97 10.74 -10.61
N VAL A 66 4.96 10.39 -9.79
CA VAL A 66 4.78 9.99 -8.40
C VAL A 66 5.69 10.80 -7.48
N LEU A 67 5.15 11.22 -6.35
CA LEU A 67 5.87 11.87 -5.27
C LEU A 67 6.18 10.85 -4.17
N VAL A 68 7.43 10.77 -3.73
CA VAL A 68 7.91 9.78 -2.77
C VAL A 68 8.68 10.48 -1.65
N GLY A 69 8.36 10.20 -0.41
CA GLY A 69 9.12 10.72 0.74
C GLY A 69 10.60 10.31 0.65
N ASP A 70 11.52 11.24 0.86
CA ASP A 70 12.97 10.97 0.70
C ASP A 70 13.51 10.02 1.79
N ASN A 71 12.76 9.83 2.87
CA ASN A 71 13.05 8.96 4.01
C ASN A 71 12.44 7.55 3.93
N VAL A 72 11.88 7.14 2.78
CA VAL A 72 11.26 5.82 2.63
C VAL A 72 12.26 4.68 2.73
N TYR A 73 11.77 3.49 3.08
CA TYR A 73 12.52 2.24 3.13
C TYR A 73 13.41 2.05 1.88
N GLY A 74 14.69 1.79 2.09
CA GLY A 74 15.68 1.74 1.02
C GLY A 74 15.32 0.85 -0.18
N PRO A 75 14.75 -0.36 0.01
CA PRO A 75 14.26 -1.18 -1.09
C PRO A 75 13.08 -0.56 -1.86
N THR A 76 12.16 0.18 -1.20
CA THR A 76 11.10 0.95 -1.87
C THR A 76 11.71 2.03 -2.77
N ARG A 77 12.68 2.79 -2.25
CA ARG A 77 13.44 3.77 -3.04
C ARG A 77 14.11 3.11 -4.24
N ARG A 78 14.79 1.99 -4.04
CA ARG A 78 15.45 1.24 -5.11
C ARG A 78 14.48 0.78 -6.20
N PHE A 79 13.28 0.35 -5.82
CA PHE A 79 12.22 0.01 -6.75
C PHE A 79 11.82 1.22 -7.60
N CYS A 80 11.59 2.37 -6.99
CA CYS A 80 11.26 3.62 -7.69
C CYS A 80 12.37 4.00 -8.69
N GLU A 81 13.63 3.96 -8.26
CA GLU A 81 14.77 4.33 -9.10
C GLU A 81 14.99 3.37 -10.28
N ARG A 82 14.68 2.09 -10.12
CA ARG A 82 15.00 1.08 -11.13
C ARG A 82 13.79 0.66 -11.95
N MET A 83 12.69 0.27 -11.28
CA MET A 83 11.53 -0.28 -11.98
C MET A 83 10.60 0.81 -12.48
N LEU A 84 10.18 1.75 -11.64
CA LEU A 84 9.25 2.79 -12.07
C LEU A 84 9.85 3.67 -13.16
N LYS A 85 11.10 4.10 -13.02
CA LYS A 85 11.77 4.88 -14.08
C LYS A 85 11.91 4.08 -15.38
N ARG A 86 12.16 2.77 -15.28
CA ARG A 86 12.23 1.89 -16.46
C ARG A 86 10.86 1.70 -17.14
N LEU A 87 9.76 1.78 -16.38
CA LEU A 87 8.39 1.80 -16.92
C LEU A 87 7.98 3.18 -17.49
N GLY A 88 8.88 4.16 -17.45
CA GLY A 88 8.64 5.50 -17.97
C GLY A 88 7.93 6.44 -17.01
N CYS A 89 7.80 6.08 -15.73
CA CYS A 89 7.22 6.97 -14.71
C CYS A 89 8.24 8.03 -14.28
N GLU A 90 7.75 9.23 -14.01
CA GLU A 90 8.51 10.30 -13.39
C GLU A 90 8.47 10.13 -11.87
N VAL A 91 9.63 10.01 -11.22
CA VAL A 91 9.76 9.88 -9.77
C VAL A 91 10.43 11.11 -9.21
N GLU A 92 9.75 11.80 -8.29
CA GLU A 92 10.28 12.94 -7.56
C GLU A 92 10.25 12.67 -6.05
N TYR A 93 11.37 12.95 -5.37
CA TYR A 93 11.46 12.81 -3.92
C TYR A 93 11.20 14.13 -3.25
N PHE A 94 10.50 14.10 -2.11
CA PHE A 94 10.21 15.29 -1.31
C PHE A 94 10.74 15.16 0.11
N ASP A 95 11.06 16.29 0.72
CA ASP A 95 11.43 16.39 2.12
C ASP A 95 10.26 15.88 2.99
N PRO A 96 10.44 14.85 3.84
CA PRO A 96 9.38 14.32 4.70
C PRO A 96 8.74 15.39 5.60
N LEU A 97 9.44 16.48 5.90
CA LEU A 97 8.96 17.57 6.72
C LEU A 97 8.27 18.70 5.92
N ILE A 98 8.04 18.50 4.62
CA ILE A 98 7.46 19.50 3.71
C ILE A 98 6.05 19.99 4.13
N GLY A 99 5.28 19.15 4.82
CA GLY A 99 3.91 19.47 5.25
C GLY A 99 3.02 19.92 4.09
N SER A 100 2.26 20.98 4.26
CA SER A 100 1.33 21.51 3.24
C SER A 100 2.02 22.03 1.98
N ALA A 101 3.31 22.37 2.03
CA ALA A 101 4.06 22.84 0.86
C ALA A 101 4.21 21.74 -0.23
N ILE A 102 3.89 20.46 0.08
CA ILE A 102 3.82 19.39 -0.92
C ILE A 102 2.89 19.74 -2.09
N ALA A 103 1.90 20.60 -1.86
CA ALA A 103 1.00 21.08 -2.91
C ALA A 103 1.75 21.72 -4.09
N THR A 104 2.92 22.32 -3.85
CA THR A 104 3.74 22.94 -4.91
C THR A 104 4.44 21.96 -5.83
N LEU A 105 4.56 20.69 -5.39
CA LEU A 105 5.18 19.61 -6.17
C LEU A 105 4.15 18.81 -6.98
N ILE A 106 2.86 18.96 -6.68
CA ILE A 106 1.80 18.23 -7.37
C ILE A 106 1.63 18.80 -8.79
N ARG A 107 1.67 17.90 -9.78
CA ARG A 107 1.55 18.20 -11.22
C ARG A 107 0.25 17.59 -11.78
N PRO A 108 -0.25 18.03 -12.95
CA PRO A 108 -1.44 17.43 -13.57
C PRO A 108 -1.32 15.93 -13.86
N ASN A 109 -0.09 15.45 -14.06
CA ASN A 109 0.21 14.02 -14.26
C ASN A 109 0.58 13.27 -12.97
N THR A 110 0.54 13.89 -11.79
CA THR A 110 0.79 13.21 -10.50
C THR A 110 -0.34 12.21 -10.21
N ARG A 111 0.02 10.98 -9.84
CA ARG A 111 -0.93 9.89 -9.58
C ARG A 111 -0.89 9.38 -8.16
N LEU A 112 0.27 9.43 -7.51
CA LEU A 112 0.45 8.89 -6.16
C LEU A 112 1.42 9.77 -5.37
N ILE A 113 1.09 9.99 -4.10
CA ILE A 113 2.01 10.50 -3.07
C ILE A 113 2.23 9.37 -2.08
N PHE A 114 3.47 8.90 -2.00
CA PHE A 114 3.87 7.81 -1.10
C PHE A 114 4.68 8.38 0.08
N VAL A 115 4.21 8.09 1.28
CA VAL A 115 4.78 8.56 2.55
C VAL A 115 5.20 7.37 3.39
N GLU A 116 6.28 7.48 4.15
CA GLU A 116 6.60 6.63 5.28
C GLU A 116 6.82 7.51 6.52
N SER A 117 6.10 7.23 7.60
CA SER A 117 6.22 8.06 8.82
C SER A 117 5.95 7.20 10.07
N PRO A 118 6.91 7.18 11.03
CA PRO A 118 8.28 7.73 10.94
C PRO A 118 9.10 7.16 9.79
N GLY A 119 10.06 7.94 9.27
CA GLY A 119 10.91 7.53 8.17
C GLY A 119 11.87 6.39 8.51
N SER A 120 12.19 5.59 7.50
CA SER A 120 13.14 4.49 7.63
C SER A 120 14.54 5.04 7.90
N MET A 121 15.20 4.55 8.95
CA MET A 121 16.55 4.93 9.40
C MET A 121 16.70 6.35 9.97
N THR A 122 15.95 7.32 9.51
CA THR A 122 16.09 8.74 9.86
C THR A 122 15.06 9.20 10.90
N PHE A 123 13.92 8.48 10.98
CA PHE A 123 12.87 8.65 11.99
C PHE A 123 12.16 10.02 11.99
N GLU A 124 12.25 10.82 10.94
CA GLU A 124 11.42 12.01 10.81
C GLU A 124 9.93 11.63 10.80
N VAL A 125 9.15 12.43 11.49
CA VAL A 125 7.69 12.31 11.53
C VAL A 125 7.07 13.35 10.62
N ALA A 126 6.44 12.88 9.54
CA ALA A 126 5.80 13.78 8.58
C ALA A 126 4.49 14.37 9.13
N ASP A 127 4.14 15.57 8.69
CA ASP A 127 2.80 16.13 8.87
C ASP A 127 1.83 15.44 7.89
N VAL A 128 1.41 14.23 8.27
CA VAL A 128 0.55 13.38 7.43
C VAL A 128 -0.82 14.01 7.16
N LEU A 129 -1.35 14.82 8.10
CA LEU A 129 -2.62 15.51 7.92
C LEU A 129 -2.52 16.58 6.83
N ALA A 130 -1.47 17.39 6.86
CA ALA A 130 -1.25 18.42 5.85
C ALA A 130 -1.02 17.80 4.45
N ILE A 131 -0.26 16.70 4.37
CA ILE A 131 -0.03 15.98 3.11
C ILE A 131 -1.34 15.40 2.57
N ALA A 132 -2.14 14.71 3.41
CA ALA A 132 -3.42 14.15 3.00
C ALA A 132 -4.39 15.23 2.49
N ALA A 133 -4.46 16.36 3.19
CA ALA A 133 -5.33 17.47 2.80
C ALA A 133 -4.92 18.06 1.44
N ALA A 134 -3.61 18.27 1.21
CA ALA A 134 -3.10 18.78 -0.06
C ALA A 134 -3.36 17.82 -1.22
N ALA A 135 -3.10 16.51 -1.02
CA ALA A 135 -3.36 15.47 -2.01
C ALA A 135 -4.85 15.39 -2.38
N LYS A 136 -5.74 15.40 -1.37
CA LYS A 136 -7.18 15.39 -1.56
C LYS A 136 -7.68 16.57 -2.35
N ALA A 137 -7.17 17.78 -2.05
CA ALA A 137 -7.52 19.00 -2.78
C ALA A 137 -7.12 18.91 -4.27
N ALA A 138 -6.05 18.20 -4.59
CA ALA A 138 -5.55 17.99 -5.94
C ALA A 138 -6.11 16.73 -6.63
N GLY A 139 -6.89 15.90 -5.93
CA GLY A 139 -7.43 14.64 -6.46
C GLY A 139 -6.35 13.57 -6.72
N VAL A 140 -5.25 13.60 -5.97
CA VAL A 140 -4.13 12.66 -6.10
C VAL A 140 -4.24 11.60 -5.00
N ALA A 141 -4.06 10.33 -5.38
CA ALA A 141 -4.07 9.21 -4.44
C ALA A 141 -2.88 9.27 -3.47
N THR A 142 -3.10 8.77 -2.25
CA THR A 142 -2.09 8.73 -1.19
C THR A 142 -1.88 7.34 -0.64
N ALA A 143 -0.63 6.99 -0.34
CA ALA A 143 -0.27 5.77 0.36
C ALA A 143 0.67 6.07 1.54
N LEU A 144 0.38 5.50 2.70
CA LEU A 144 1.25 5.58 3.87
C LEU A 144 1.76 4.19 4.24
N ASP A 145 3.08 4.02 4.22
CA ASP A 145 3.70 2.89 4.92
C ASP A 145 3.57 3.12 6.43
N ASN A 146 2.60 2.42 7.01
CA ASN A 146 2.17 2.52 8.40
C ASN A 146 2.80 1.44 9.28
N THR A 147 3.85 0.77 8.80
CA THR A 147 4.47 -0.36 9.49
C THR A 147 4.93 0.01 10.90
N TRP A 148 5.48 1.21 11.10
CA TRP A 148 5.96 1.67 12.41
C TRP A 148 4.84 1.80 13.46
N SER A 149 3.64 2.16 13.05
CA SER A 149 2.50 2.28 13.97
C SER A 149 1.86 0.94 14.31
N GLY A 150 2.15 -0.09 13.51
CA GLY A 150 1.53 -1.42 13.63
C GLY A 150 0.00 -1.40 13.48
N GLY A 151 -0.58 -0.35 12.90
CA GLY A 151 -2.02 -0.15 12.85
C GLY A 151 -2.68 0.19 14.20
N VAL A 152 -1.90 0.37 15.25
CA VAL A 152 -2.39 0.68 16.61
C VAL A 152 -2.35 2.18 16.89
N PHE A 153 -1.20 2.81 16.64
CA PHE A 153 -0.96 4.20 17.03
C PHE A 153 -1.42 5.21 15.98
N LEU A 154 -1.54 4.80 14.72
CA LEU A 154 -1.98 5.66 13.62
C LEU A 154 -2.97 4.90 12.74
N LYS A 155 -4.04 5.59 12.30
CA LYS A 155 -5.07 5.09 11.40
C LYS A 155 -5.06 5.94 10.12
N PRO A 156 -4.24 5.64 9.11
CA PRO A 156 -4.05 6.49 7.94
C PRO A 156 -5.33 6.80 7.19
N LEU A 157 -6.22 5.82 7.03
CA LEU A 157 -7.49 6.00 6.32
C LEU A 157 -8.40 7.01 7.02
N ALA A 158 -8.46 6.99 8.35
CA ALA A 158 -9.20 7.97 9.14
C ALA A 158 -8.61 9.37 9.06
N LEU A 159 -7.33 9.49 8.73
CA LEU A 159 -6.61 10.76 8.54
C LEU A 159 -6.68 11.28 7.09
N GLY A 160 -7.35 10.54 6.20
CA GLY A 160 -7.59 10.96 4.83
C GLY A 160 -6.62 10.39 3.80
N PHE A 161 -5.76 9.43 4.16
CA PHE A 161 -5.02 8.63 3.19
C PHE A 161 -5.93 7.64 2.48
N ASP A 162 -5.62 7.34 1.23
CA ASP A 162 -6.36 6.35 0.44
C ASP A 162 -5.89 4.92 0.71
N LEU A 163 -4.60 4.74 0.99
CA LEU A 163 -3.98 3.45 1.23
C LEU A 163 -3.18 3.44 2.53
N SER A 164 -3.37 2.42 3.36
CA SER A 164 -2.50 2.07 4.49
C SER A 164 -1.75 0.79 4.16
N ILE A 165 -0.44 0.77 4.41
CA ILE A 165 0.46 -0.33 4.09
C ILE A 165 1.07 -0.86 5.37
N GLN A 166 1.14 -2.19 5.50
CA GLN A 166 1.80 -2.87 6.61
C GLN A 166 2.78 -3.93 6.10
N ALA A 167 4.00 -3.87 6.61
CA ALA A 167 4.87 -5.04 6.59
C ALA A 167 4.50 -5.94 7.78
N ASN A 168 3.54 -6.85 7.59
CA ASN A 168 3.09 -7.77 8.64
C ASN A 168 4.22 -8.62 9.23
N THR A 169 5.32 -8.74 8.49
CA THR A 169 6.63 -9.30 8.94
C THR A 169 7.11 -8.70 10.26
N LYS A 170 6.69 -7.49 10.62
CA LYS A 170 7.19 -6.73 11.78
C LYS A 170 6.25 -6.91 12.99
N TYR A 171 5.56 -5.86 13.39
CA TYR A 171 4.77 -5.85 14.62
C TYR A 171 3.56 -6.78 14.59
N VAL A 172 2.89 -6.90 13.43
CA VAL A 172 1.70 -7.75 13.28
C VAL A 172 2.03 -9.22 13.52
N SER A 173 3.16 -9.74 13.03
CA SER A 173 3.57 -11.12 13.29
C SER A 173 4.06 -11.34 14.73
N GLY A 174 4.58 -10.28 15.37
CA GLY A 174 5.14 -10.36 16.72
C GLY A 174 6.42 -11.18 16.84
N GLY A 175 6.95 -11.71 15.74
CA GLY A 175 8.14 -12.56 15.69
C GLY A 175 8.97 -12.26 14.43
N ALA A 176 9.90 -13.19 14.12
CA ALA A 176 10.78 -13.09 12.94
C ALA A 176 10.66 -14.34 12.04
N ASP A 177 9.52 -14.98 12.06
CA ASP A 177 9.26 -16.30 11.48
C ASP A 177 8.38 -16.27 10.23
N VAL A 178 7.82 -15.10 9.88
CA VAL A 178 6.98 -14.92 8.68
C VAL A 178 7.42 -13.73 7.83
N ILE A 179 7.12 -13.80 6.55
CA ILE A 179 7.23 -12.68 5.61
C ILE A 179 5.85 -12.50 4.99
N ASN A 180 5.27 -11.32 5.18
CA ASN A 180 3.96 -10.98 4.63
C ASN A 180 3.78 -9.46 4.62
N GLY A 181 2.91 -8.96 3.74
CA GLY A 181 2.48 -7.57 3.71
C GLY A 181 0.98 -7.46 3.48
N ALA A 182 0.44 -6.31 3.84
CA ALA A 182 -0.97 -5.99 3.63
C ALA A 182 -1.12 -4.56 3.10
N ILE A 183 -2.13 -4.37 2.26
CA ILE A 183 -2.55 -3.08 1.72
C ILE A 183 -4.03 -2.92 2.05
N MET A 184 -4.37 -1.88 2.81
CA MET A 184 -5.73 -1.58 3.23
C MET A 184 -6.23 -0.30 2.58
N THR A 185 -7.53 -0.26 2.28
CA THR A 185 -8.19 0.91 1.71
C THR A 185 -9.69 0.89 1.99
N ASP A 186 -10.30 2.08 1.98
CA ASP A 186 -11.76 2.24 1.97
C ASP A 186 -12.32 2.44 0.55
N ARG A 187 -11.45 2.61 -0.44
CA ARG A 187 -11.79 2.90 -1.83
C ARG A 187 -11.87 1.63 -2.68
N GLU A 188 -13.07 1.30 -3.15
CA GLU A 188 -13.33 0.14 -4.02
C GLU A 188 -12.56 0.21 -5.35
N ASP A 189 -12.46 1.41 -5.94
CA ASP A 189 -11.76 1.62 -7.20
C ASP A 189 -10.26 1.31 -7.09
N LEU A 190 -9.60 1.77 -6.03
CA LEU A 190 -8.19 1.46 -5.76
C LEU A 190 -8.01 -0.01 -5.38
N PHE A 191 -8.92 -0.57 -4.60
CA PHE A 191 -8.86 -1.98 -4.25
C PHE A 191 -8.91 -2.89 -5.47
N THR A 192 -9.78 -2.58 -6.44
CA THR A 192 -9.89 -3.30 -7.70
C THR A 192 -8.57 -3.24 -8.47
N GLN A 193 -8.00 -2.05 -8.67
CA GLN A 193 -6.71 -1.87 -9.35
C GLN A 193 -5.57 -2.64 -8.67
N ILE A 194 -5.52 -2.58 -7.33
CA ILE A 194 -4.53 -3.32 -6.53
C ILE A 194 -4.69 -4.84 -6.72
N LYS A 195 -5.93 -5.36 -6.68
CA LYS A 195 -6.20 -6.79 -6.89
C LYS A 195 -5.82 -7.25 -8.28
N GLU A 196 -6.15 -6.48 -9.31
CA GLU A 196 -5.76 -6.77 -10.69
C GLU A 196 -4.22 -6.82 -10.79
N THR A 197 -3.54 -5.80 -10.29
CA THR A 197 -2.06 -5.75 -10.26
C THR A 197 -1.46 -6.96 -9.55
N ILE A 198 -1.98 -7.36 -8.39
CA ILE A 198 -1.50 -8.54 -7.65
C ILE A 198 -1.76 -9.84 -8.43
N THR A 199 -2.86 -9.92 -9.16
CA THR A 199 -3.20 -11.11 -9.93
C THR A 199 -2.24 -11.33 -11.09
N ASP A 200 -1.71 -10.24 -11.66
CA ASP A 200 -0.79 -10.25 -12.79
C ASP A 200 0.69 -10.44 -12.37
N LEU A 201 1.01 -10.34 -11.07
CA LEU A 201 2.35 -10.56 -10.49
C LEU A 201 2.54 -11.99 -9.96
#